data_9c718020dc6794a227ab1525421a753c
#
_entry.id   9c718020dc6794a227ab1525421a753c
#
_cell.length_a   1.000
_cell.length_b   1.000
_cell.length_c   1.000
_cell.angle_alpha   90.00
_cell.angle_beta   90.00
_cell.angle_gamma   90.00
#
_symmetry.space_group_name_H-M   'P 1'
#
loop_
_entity.id
_entity.type
_entity.pdbx_description
1 polymer ?
#
loop_
_entity_poly.entity_id
_entity_poly.type
_entity_poly.pdbx_seq_one_letter_code
_entity_poly.pdbx_strand_id
1 'polypeptide(L)'
;MIFMLIIPLFAVEGTTESQNEKFQFIKNIYNESWALIIGINKYQNVDPLDYAVNDAVAVKEMLVDKYGFKEGNIRLILDEEATKDNILKGFSDILTRAKEKDRVVVFYAGHGTTYKLPSGGDMGYLIPVDGNLDNLYLSSIPM
;
A
#
# COMPACT_ATOMS: atom_id res chain seq x y z
N MET A 1 14.96 3.09 -5.38
CA MET A 1 13.96 4.04 -5.92
C MET A 1 12.63 3.70 -5.26
N ILE A 2 12.15 4.58 -4.40
CA ILE A 2 10.90 4.37 -3.62
C ILE A 2 9.75 4.74 -4.56
N PHE A 3 8.91 3.77 -4.93
CA PHE A 3 7.66 4.04 -5.63
C PHE A 3 6.54 4.21 -4.59
N MET A 4 6.04 5.42 -4.47
CA MET A 4 4.87 5.75 -3.67
C MET A 4 3.70 5.98 -4.63
N LEU A 5 2.78 5.03 -4.71
CA LEU A 5 1.50 5.27 -5.38
C LEU A 5 0.59 6.02 -4.41
N ILE A 6 0.62 7.36 -4.49
CA ILE A 6 -0.31 8.23 -3.77
C ILE A 6 -1.43 8.60 -4.72
N ILE A 7 -2.65 8.17 -4.41
CA ILE A 7 -3.83 8.86 -4.91
C ILE A 7 -3.81 10.26 -4.29
N PRO A 8 -4.01 11.35 -5.03
CA PRO A 8 -3.71 12.71 -4.58
C PRO A 8 -4.43 13.04 -3.29
N LEU A 9 -3.66 13.20 -2.24
CA LEU A 9 -4.09 13.66 -0.95
C LEU A 9 -3.91 15.18 -0.93
N PHE A 10 -4.99 15.94 -1.08
CA PHE A 10 -4.92 17.39 -0.88
C PHE A 10 -4.67 17.66 0.62
N ALA A 11 -3.46 18.08 0.96
CA ALA A 11 -3.14 18.64 2.25
C ALA A 11 -3.83 20.01 2.36
N VAL A 12 -4.78 20.13 3.26
CA VAL A 12 -5.34 21.42 3.69
C VAL A 12 -5.15 21.49 5.20
N GLU A 13 -4.30 22.41 5.63
CA GLU A 13 -4.24 22.83 7.03
C GLU A 13 -5.58 23.47 7.41
N GLY A 14 -6.33 22.83 8.29
CA GLY A 14 -7.63 23.29 8.76
C GLY A 14 -7.80 23.06 10.26
N THR A 15 -8.48 23.99 10.91
CA THR A 15 -8.91 23.91 12.31
C THR A 15 -9.76 22.65 12.58
N THR A 16 -9.92 22.25 13.84
CA THR A 16 -10.65 21.03 14.27
C THR A 16 -12.06 20.93 13.68
N GLU A 17 -12.72 22.05 13.45
CA GLU A 17 -14.05 22.14 12.85
C GLU A 17 -14.05 21.73 11.37
N SER A 18 -13.06 22.19 10.60
CA SER A 18 -12.84 21.82 9.19
C SER A 18 -12.52 20.32 9.02
N GLN A 19 -11.88 19.70 9.99
CA GLN A 19 -11.60 18.25 9.94
C GLN A 19 -12.89 17.43 10.15
N ASN A 20 -13.75 17.83 11.07
CA ASN A 20 -15.04 17.18 11.29
C ASN A 20 -15.95 17.25 10.05
N GLU A 21 -15.98 18.37 9.36
CA GLU A 21 -16.76 18.53 8.12
C GLU A 21 -16.22 17.63 6.99
N LYS A 22 -14.89 17.51 6.85
CA LYS A 22 -14.26 16.61 5.89
C LYS A 22 -14.54 15.14 6.19
N PHE A 23 -14.53 14.74 7.47
CA PHE A 23 -14.90 13.39 7.86
C PHE A 23 -16.36 13.07 7.55
N GLN A 24 -17.27 14.01 7.78
CA GLN A 24 -18.66 13.84 7.40
C GLN A 24 -18.86 13.75 5.89
N PHE A 25 -18.14 14.55 5.11
CA PHE A 25 -18.17 14.49 3.66
C PHE A 25 -17.68 13.12 3.13
N ILE A 26 -16.57 12.60 3.66
CA ILE A 26 -16.04 11.29 3.29
C ILE A 26 -17.00 10.15 3.62
N LYS A 27 -17.63 10.20 4.81
CA LYS A 27 -18.67 9.22 5.22
C LYS A 27 -19.92 9.25 4.34
N ASN A 28 -20.21 10.39 3.71
CA ASN A 28 -21.33 10.50 2.78
C ASN A 28 -21.01 9.93 1.38
N ILE A 29 -19.73 9.79 1.03
CA ILE A 29 -19.30 9.26 -0.27
C ILE A 29 -19.05 7.76 -0.20
N TYR A 30 -18.40 7.28 0.88
CA TYR A 30 -17.97 5.89 1.04
C TYR A 30 -18.64 5.24 2.25
N ASN A 31 -19.11 4.01 2.09
CA ASN A 31 -19.70 3.24 3.18
C ASN A 31 -18.62 2.75 4.15
N GLU A 32 -17.59 2.08 3.63
CA GLU A 32 -16.46 1.58 4.40
C GLU A 32 -15.14 1.98 3.72
N SER A 33 -14.06 1.88 4.49
CA SER A 33 -12.71 2.16 4.01
C SER A 33 -11.79 1.01 4.38
N TRP A 34 -11.09 0.47 3.38
CA TRP A 34 -10.18 -0.65 3.47
C TRP A 34 -8.78 -0.23 3.10
N ALA A 35 -7.76 -0.75 3.75
CA ALA A 35 -6.38 -0.48 3.36
C ALA A 35 -5.52 -1.73 3.39
N LEU A 36 -4.65 -1.87 2.39
CA LEU A 36 -3.52 -2.77 2.37
C LEU A 36 -2.25 -1.92 2.43
N ILE A 37 -1.47 -2.08 3.48
CA ILE A 37 -0.26 -1.29 3.72
C ILE A 37 0.91 -2.23 3.85
N ILE A 38 1.92 -2.04 3.01
CA ILE A 38 3.11 -2.89 2.94
C ILE A 38 4.35 -2.02 3.18
N GLY A 39 5.24 -2.48 4.06
CA GLY A 39 6.54 -1.84 4.32
C GLY A 39 7.64 -2.87 4.47
N ILE A 40 8.71 -2.78 3.67
CA ILE A 40 9.77 -3.77 3.64
C ILE A 40 11.13 -3.09 3.75
N ASN A 41 11.83 -3.30 4.86
CA ASN A 41 13.22 -2.91 5.06
C ASN A 41 14.17 -4.08 4.81
N LYS A 42 13.81 -5.29 5.27
CA LYS A 42 14.70 -6.46 5.30
C LYS A 42 14.33 -7.44 4.21
N TYR A 43 15.11 -7.44 3.15
CA TYR A 43 14.93 -8.34 2.01
C TYR A 43 15.83 -9.57 2.12
N GLN A 44 15.43 -10.67 1.46
CA GLN A 44 16.23 -11.90 1.41
C GLN A 44 17.30 -11.88 0.31
N ASN A 45 17.02 -11.19 -0.81
CA ASN A 45 17.82 -11.28 -2.03
C ASN A 45 18.21 -9.92 -2.64
N VAL A 46 17.83 -8.81 -2.00
CA VAL A 46 18.20 -7.46 -2.43
C VAL A 46 18.65 -6.63 -1.22
N ASP A 47 19.29 -5.49 -1.48
CA ASP A 47 19.78 -4.62 -0.41
C ASP A 47 18.66 -4.16 0.54
N PRO A 48 18.93 -4.02 1.84
CA PRO A 48 17.94 -3.55 2.79
C PRO A 48 17.61 -2.07 2.60
N LEU A 49 16.45 -1.65 3.13
CA LEU A 49 16.05 -0.25 3.27
C LEU A 49 15.95 0.12 4.76
N ASP A 50 15.97 1.42 5.07
CA ASP A 50 15.98 1.90 6.45
C ASP A 50 14.61 2.38 6.95
N TYR A 51 13.75 2.90 6.06
CA TYR A 51 12.58 3.70 6.47
C TYR A 51 11.23 3.15 5.99
N ALA A 52 11.20 2.16 5.12
CA ALA A 52 9.97 1.68 4.50
C ALA A 52 8.94 1.14 5.53
N VAL A 53 9.39 0.47 6.58
CA VAL A 53 8.55 0.02 7.69
C VAL A 53 7.98 1.20 8.46
N ASN A 54 8.80 2.22 8.75
CA ASN A 54 8.37 3.41 9.46
C ASN A 54 7.31 4.19 8.65
N ASP A 55 7.52 4.31 7.33
CA ASP A 55 6.56 4.95 6.43
C ASP A 55 5.21 4.21 6.41
N ALA A 56 5.24 2.88 6.35
CA ALA A 56 4.05 2.05 6.38
C ALA A 56 3.25 2.21 7.69
N VAL A 57 3.94 2.23 8.82
CA VAL A 57 3.32 2.45 10.14
C VAL A 57 2.72 3.85 10.23
N ALA A 58 3.46 4.88 9.82
CA ALA A 58 2.99 6.26 9.83
C ALA A 58 1.75 6.46 8.93
N VAL A 59 1.70 5.81 7.77
CA VAL A 59 0.54 5.83 6.89
C VAL A 59 -0.66 5.15 7.54
N LYS A 60 -0.48 3.99 8.21
CA LYS A 60 -1.56 3.33 8.96
C LYS A 60 -2.14 4.29 10.01
N GLU A 61 -1.29 4.87 10.86
CA GLU A 61 -1.70 5.81 11.91
C GLU A 61 -2.45 7.01 11.32
N MET A 62 -1.92 7.60 10.26
CA MET A 62 -2.57 8.71 9.56
C MET A 62 -3.96 8.33 9.02
N LEU A 63 -4.12 7.13 8.44
CA LEU A 63 -5.41 6.67 7.92
C LEU A 63 -6.44 6.48 9.04
N VAL A 64 -6.03 5.97 10.20
CA VAL A 64 -6.89 5.83 11.38
C VAL A 64 -7.26 7.20 11.94
N ASP A 65 -6.24 8.02 12.28
CA ASP A 65 -6.42 9.24 13.07
C ASP A 65 -7.05 10.37 12.26
N LYS A 66 -6.67 10.50 10.97
CA LYS A 66 -7.07 11.65 10.14
C LYS A 66 -8.08 11.32 9.06
N TYR A 67 -8.24 10.06 8.68
CA TYR A 67 -9.11 9.66 7.56
C TYR A 67 -10.23 8.71 7.94
N GLY A 68 -10.34 8.36 9.23
CA GLY A 68 -11.45 7.58 9.79
C GLY A 68 -11.48 6.12 9.33
N PHE A 69 -10.34 5.55 8.96
CA PHE A 69 -10.26 4.11 8.71
C PHE A 69 -10.41 3.35 10.02
N LYS A 70 -11.20 2.29 10.01
CA LYS A 70 -11.28 1.35 11.13
C LYS A 70 -10.03 0.48 11.15
N GLU A 71 -9.37 0.31 12.27
CA GLU A 71 -8.19 -0.56 12.37
C GLU A 71 -8.43 -1.97 11.84
N GLY A 72 -9.60 -2.56 12.10
CA GLY A 72 -9.98 -3.87 11.60
C GLY A 72 -10.17 -3.98 10.09
N ASN A 73 -10.16 -2.85 9.38
CA ASN A 73 -10.22 -2.77 7.92
C ASN A 73 -8.85 -2.47 7.29
N ILE A 74 -7.80 -2.38 8.10
CA ILE A 74 -6.42 -2.15 7.63
C ILE A 74 -5.62 -3.43 7.78
N ARG A 75 -5.07 -3.93 6.67
CA ARG A 75 -4.07 -4.99 6.68
C ARG A 75 -2.69 -4.37 6.54
N LEU A 76 -1.89 -4.47 7.60
CA LEU A 76 -0.50 -4.04 7.62
C LEU A 76 0.39 -5.28 7.50
N ILE A 77 1.31 -5.28 6.52
CA ILE A 77 2.24 -6.38 6.24
C ILE A 77 3.66 -5.80 6.22
N LEU A 78 4.52 -6.25 7.12
CA LEU A 78 5.85 -5.68 7.30
C LEU A 78 6.95 -6.75 7.17
N ASP A 79 8.09 -6.35 6.65
CA ASP A 79 9.33 -7.14 6.58
C ASP A 79 9.10 -8.62 6.20
N GLU A 80 9.46 -9.55 7.07
CA GLU A 80 9.38 -10.99 6.82
C GLU A 80 7.98 -11.52 6.48
N GLU A 81 6.93 -10.80 6.87
CA GLU A 81 5.56 -11.15 6.49
C GLU A 81 5.21 -10.72 5.06
N ALA A 82 5.99 -9.78 4.49
CA ALA A 82 5.71 -9.20 3.17
C ALA A 82 6.19 -10.10 2.00
N THR A 83 5.91 -11.39 2.09
CA THR A 83 6.12 -12.34 0.99
C THR A 83 5.14 -12.08 -0.14
N LYS A 84 5.50 -12.51 -1.36
CA LYS A 84 4.59 -12.42 -2.52
C LYS A 84 3.21 -13.02 -2.22
N ASP A 85 3.18 -14.20 -1.63
CA ASP A 85 1.95 -14.91 -1.30
C ASP A 85 1.09 -14.13 -0.29
N ASN A 86 1.67 -13.60 0.79
CA ASN A 86 0.94 -12.84 1.80
C ASN A 86 0.42 -11.50 1.27
N ILE A 87 1.18 -10.83 0.39
CA ILE A 87 0.71 -9.60 -0.26
C ILE A 87 -0.48 -9.92 -1.18
N LEU A 88 -0.40 -10.96 -2.00
CA LEU A 88 -1.51 -11.40 -2.87
C LEU A 88 -2.74 -11.82 -2.07
N LYS A 89 -2.56 -12.51 -0.94
CA LYS A 89 -3.65 -12.81 0.01
C LYS A 89 -4.27 -11.51 0.56
N GLY A 90 -3.45 -10.50 0.89
CA GLY A 90 -3.94 -9.19 1.33
C GLY A 90 -4.84 -8.53 0.29
N PHE A 91 -4.45 -8.55 -0.97
CA PHE A 91 -5.29 -8.09 -2.08
C PHE A 91 -6.60 -8.89 -2.18
N SER A 92 -6.51 -10.22 -2.16
CA SER A 92 -7.68 -11.09 -2.24
C SER A 92 -8.67 -10.86 -1.10
N ASP A 93 -8.18 -10.71 0.13
CA ASP A 93 -9.00 -10.43 1.32
C ASP A 93 -9.78 -9.12 1.17
N ILE A 94 -9.13 -8.06 0.68
CA ILE A 94 -9.80 -6.78 0.46
C ILE A 94 -10.82 -6.89 -0.68
N LEU A 95 -10.46 -7.49 -1.80
CA LEU A 95 -11.35 -7.63 -2.95
C LEU A 95 -12.62 -8.44 -2.63
N THR A 96 -12.53 -9.42 -1.72
CA THR A 96 -13.69 -10.22 -1.30
C THR A 96 -14.58 -9.49 -0.29
N ARG A 97 -14.06 -8.51 0.45
CA ARG A 97 -14.78 -7.78 1.50
C ARG A 97 -15.30 -6.42 1.06
N ALA A 98 -14.56 -5.73 0.21
CA ALA A 98 -14.93 -4.40 -0.29
C ALA A 98 -16.14 -4.48 -1.24
N LYS A 99 -17.05 -3.51 -1.10
CA LYS A 99 -18.27 -3.38 -1.88
C LYS A 99 -18.20 -2.14 -2.79
N GLU A 100 -19.17 -2.01 -3.70
CA GLU A 100 -19.22 -0.98 -4.75
C GLU A 100 -19.00 0.47 -4.25
N LYS A 101 -19.49 0.81 -3.04
CA LYS A 101 -19.34 2.14 -2.46
C LYS A 101 -18.28 2.22 -1.36
N ASP A 102 -17.38 1.27 -1.31
CA ASP A 102 -16.28 1.29 -0.37
C ASP A 102 -15.04 1.96 -0.99
N ARG A 103 -14.22 2.54 -0.14
CA ARG A 103 -12.92 3.09 -0.52
C ARG A 103 -11.83 2.07 -0.21
N VAL A 104 -10.94 1.84 -1.17
CA VAL A 104 -9.75 1.00 -0.99
C VAL A 104 -8.49 1.83 -1.19
N VAL A 105 -7.56 1.73 -0.26
CA VAL A 105 -6.22 2.33 -0.34
C VAL A 105 -5.20 1.21 -0.32
N VAL A 106 -4.25 1.25 -1.26
CA VAL A 106 -3.07 0.39 -1.24
C VAL A 106 -1.84 1.27 -1.13
N PHE A 107 -1.02 1.00 -0.13
CA PHE A 107 0.26 1.67 0.09
C PHE A 107 1.38 0.64 0.10
N TYR A 108 2.44 0.94 -0.61
CA TYR A 108 3.64 0.11 -0.67
C TYR A 108 4.88 0.97 -0.50
N ALA A 109 5.68 0.68 0.51
CA ALA A 109 7.01 1.21 0.72
C ALA A 109 8.03 0.07 0.65
N GLY A 110 8.87 0.10 -0.37
CA GLY A 110 9.83 -0.97 -0.64
C GLY A 110 10.51 -0.82 -2.00
N HIS A 111 11.26 -1.85 -2.40
CA HIS A 111 11.89 -1.88 -3.70
C HIS A 111 10.90 -2.12 -4.83
N GLY A 112 11.13 -1.41 -5.93
CA GLY A 112 10.48 -1.65 -7.21
C GLY A 112 11.51 -1.65 -8.32
N THR A 113 11.21 -2.33 -9.41
CA THR A 113 12.05 -2.35 -10.62
C THR A 113 11.20 -2.31 -11.88
N THR A 114 11.85 -2.03 -12.99
CA THR A 114 11.23 -1.99 -14.32
C THR A 114 11.94 -2.97 -15.24
N TYR A 115 11.16 -3.77 -15.93
CA TYR A 115 11.65 -4.71 -16.95
C TYR A 115 11.22 -4.24 -18.35
N LYS A 116 12.19 -4.14 -19.27
CA LYS A 116 11.91 -3.80 -20.66
C LYS A 116 11.42 -5.04 -21.42
N LEU A 117 10.23 -4.94 -21.99
CA LEU A 117 9.64 -6.03 -22.76
C LEU A 117 10.29 -6.14 -24.14
N PRO A 118 10.57 -7.36 -24.65
CA PRO A 118 11.10 -7.55 -26.01
C PRO A 118 10.17 -7.00 -27.11
N SER A 119 8.87 -6.96 -26.83
CA SER A 119 7.84 -6.40 -27.74
C SER A 119 7.75 -4.87 -27.72
N GLY A 120 8.55 -4.21 -26.88
CA GLY A 120 8.50 -2.78 -26.60
C GLY A 120 7.62 -2.46 -25.39
N GLY A 121 7.95 -1.37 -24.70
CA GLY A 121 7.32 -0.95 -23.45
C GLY A 121 8.05 -1.48 -22.22
N ASP A 122 7.60 -0.98 -21.08
CA ASP A 122 8.18 -1.27 -19.76
C ASP A 122 7.11 -1.88 -18.85
N MET A 123 7.50 -2.88 -18.05
CA MET A 123 6.65 -3.47 -17.01
C MET A 123 7.27 -3.21 -15.64
N GLY A 124 6.52 -2.57 -14.75
CA GLY A 124 6.92 -2.35 -13.37
C GLY A 124 6.65 -3.57 -12.49
N TYR A 125 7.51 -3.77 -11.51
CA TYR A 125 7.37 -4.82 -10.50
C TYR A 125 7.59 -4.26 -9.10
N LEU A 126 6.75 -4.64 -8.15
CA LEU A 126 7.02 -4.53 -6.73
C LEU A 126 7.80 -5.76 -6.28
N ILE A 127 8.82 -5.56 -5.47
CA ILE A 127 9.72 -6.63 -4.99
C ILE A 127 9.30 -7.03 -3.58
N PRO A 128 8.68 -8.21 -3.36
CA PRO A 128 8.38 -8.71 -2.02
C PRO A 128 9.66 -9.07 -1.25
N VAL A 129 9.54 -9.38 0.05
CA VAL A 129 10.69 -9.75 0.89
C VAL A 129 11.44 -10.97 0.34
N ASP A 130 10.74 -11.92 -0.28
CA ASP A 130 11.25 -13.13 -0.94
C ASP A 130 11.52 -12.94 -2.44
N GLY A 131 11.41 -11.71 -2.95
CA GLY A 131 11.63 -11.37 -4.35
C GLY A 131 13.07 -11.60 -4.79
N ASN A 132 13.26 -12.04 -6.05
CA ASN A 132 14.55 -12.26 -6.67
C ASN A 132 14.61 -11.56 -8.03
N LEU A 133 15.60 -10.67 -8.21
CA LEU A 133 15.75 -9.86 -9.42
C LEU A 133 16.10 -10.70 -10.65
N ASP A 134 16.73 -11.87 -10.47
CA ASP A 134 17.06 -12.79 -11.58
C ASP A 134 15.80 -13.51 -12.10
N ASN A 135 14.71 -13.49 -11.34
CA ASN A 135 13.46 -14.17 -11.69
C ASN A 135 12.22 -13.34 -11.33
N LEU A 136 12.18 -12.09 -11.81
CA LEU A 136 11.13 -11.11 -11.52
C LEU A 136 9.73 -11.66 -11.76
N TYR A 137 9.54 -12.35 -12.88
CA TYR A 137 8.23 -12.82 -13.31
C TYR A 137 7.57 -13.78 -12.29
N LEU A 138 8.37 -14.64 -11.67
CA LEU A 138 7.89 -15.62 -10.69
C LEU A 138 7.91 -15.10 -9.26
N SER A 139 8.85 -14.22 -8.91
CA SER A 139 9.08 -13.81 -7.51
C SER A 139 8.54 -12.42 -7.17
N SER A 140 8.12 -11.63 -8.15
CA SER A 140 7.70 -10.25 -7.94
C SER A 140 6.22 -10.03 -8.33
N ILE A 141 5.68 -8.87 -8.02
CA ILE A 141 4.27 -8.51 -8.30
C ILE A 141 4.26 -7.50 -9.45
N PRO A 142 3.71 -7.83 -10.63
CA PRO A 142 3.59 -6.88 -11.73
C PRO A 142 2.58 -5.78 -11.42
N MET A 143 2.87 -4.56 -11.91
CA MET A 143 2.02 -3.39 -11.81
C MET A 143 1.37 -3.03 -13.15
#